data_69ef409dfa00c8ff4d832a01ab935ee7
#
_entry.id   69ef409dfa00c8ff4d832a01ab935ee7
#
_cell.length_a   1.000
_cell.length_b   1.000
_cell.length_c   1.000
_cell.angle_alpha   90.00
_cell.angle_beta   90.00
_cell.angle_gamma   90.00
#
_symmetry.space_group_name_H-M   'P 1'
#
loop_
_entity.id
_entity.type
_entity.pdbx_description
1 polymer ?
#
loop_
_entity_poly.entity_id
_entity_poly.type
_entity_poly.pdbx_seq_one_letter_code
_entity_poly.pdbx_strand_id
1 'polypeptide(L)'
;MRQTKGFTLLELLIVISIIAILAATMIPNIIGFDSEAKLASTKTNLNSLRTRVSLFRAKEGRYPKDLAELLETTYNDQGVDKPYLDQMPVEFMSDKAGNSTFDSLHAIDSLPGDGGWVYIIDKAKVIVDWTEALDDKWGGAKDEIPAEW
;
A
#
# COMPACT_ATOMS: atom_id res chain seq x y z
N MET A 1 18.45 -6.11 59.15
CA MET A 1 18.14 -4.91 58.35
C MET A 1 18.75 -5.08 56.98
N ARG A 2 17.94 -5.14 55.90
CA ARG A 2 18.41 -5.15 54.52
C ARG A 2 18.74 -3.71 54.12
N GLN A 3 20.01 -3.41 53.87
CA GLN A 3 20.40 -2.13 53.30
C GLN A 3 19.97 -2.09 51.84
N THR A 4 19.03 -1.23 51.51
CA THR A 4 18.72 -0.88 50.14
C THR A 4 19.83 0.01 49.61
N LYS A 5 20.60 -0.48 48.64
CA LYS A 5 21.58 0.36 47.92
C LYS A 5 20.81 1.38 47.10
N GLY A 6 21.00 2.65 47.38
CA GLY A 6 20.44 3.74 46.57
C GLY A 6 21.20 3.87 45.26
N PHE A 7 20.48 4.26 44.20
CA PHE A 7 21.05 4.55 42.87
C PHE A 7 21.88 5.84 42.92
N THR A 8 23.04 5.84 42.35
CA THR A 8 23.86 7.05 42.33
C THR A 8 23.48 7.95 41.14
N LEU A 9 23.67 9.27 41.30
CA LEU A 9 23.42 10.25 40.27
C LEU A 9 24.32 10.00 39.03
N LEU A 10 25.55 9.49 39.26
CA LEU A 10 26.50 9.10 38.23
C LEU A 10 25.99 7.90 37.39
N GLU A 11 25.42 6.87 38.02
CA GLU A 11 24.86 5.71 37.33
C GLU A 11 23.70 6.11 36.41
N LEU A 12 22.83 7.01 36.89
CA LEU A 12 21.75 7.52 36.08
C LEU A 12 22.29 8.30 34.87
N LEU A 13 23.28 9.15 35.07
CA LEU A 13 23.86 9.98 34.01
C LEU A 13 24.53 9.12 32.91
N ILE A 14 25.22 8.05 33.30
CA ILE A 14 25.83 7.12 32.33
C ILE A 14 24.75 6.41 31.51
N VAL A 15 23.68 5.94 32.14
CA VAL A 15 22.58 5.23 31.46
C VAL A 15 21.89 6.15 30.45
N ILE A 16 21.50 7.36 30.83
CA ILE A 16 20.85 8.29 29.90
C ILE A 16 21.77 8.70 28.75
N SER A 17 23.10 8.81 29.01
CA SER A 17 24.07 9.12 27.96
C SER A 17 24.15 8.00 26.91
N ILE A 18 24.19 6.75 27.35
CA ILE A 18 24.20 5.58 26.44
C ILE A 18 22.91 5.53 25.63
N ILE A 19 21.74 5.70 26.27
CA ILE A 19 20.44 5.71 25.59
C ILE A 19 20.40 6.84 24.56
N ALA A 20 20.89 8.03 24.89
CA ALA A 20 20.91 9.18 23.98
C ALA A 20 21.77 8.91 22.72
N ILE A 21 22.95 8.27 22.88
CA ILE A 21 23.81 7.90 21.76
C ILE A 21 23.12 6.85 20.87
N LEU A 22 22.53 5.80 21.47
CA LEU A 22 21.81 4.78 20.71
C LEU A 22 20.60 5.34 19.98
N ALA A 23 19.82 6.21 20.64
CA ALA A 23 18.67 6.87 20.02
C ALA A 23 19.09 7.74 18.83
N ALA A 24 20.17 8.51 18.96
CA ALA A 24 20.68 9.38 17.90
C ALA A 24 21.08 8.61 16.62
N THR A 25 21.51 7.36 16.74
CA THR A 25 21.88 6.54 15.58
C THR A 25 20.68 5.82 14.93
N MET A 26 19.58 5.63 15.65
CA MET A 26 18.39 4.92 15.14
C MET A 26 17.42 5.83 14.39
N ILE A 27 17.25 7.07 14.83
CA ILE A 27 16.25 8.00 14.27
C ILE A 27 16.37 8.23 12.75
N PRO A 28 17.56 8.50 12.18
CA PRO A 28 17.68 8.75 10.74
C PRO A 28 17.32 7.54 9.85
N ASN A 29 17.47 6.33 10.38
CA ASN A 29 17.19 5.12 9.61
C ASN A 29 15.68 4.78 9.50
N ILE A 30 14.83 5.36 10.36
CA ILE A 30 13.40 5.04 10.41
C ILE A 30 12.61 5.85 9.37
N ILE A 31 13.08 7.03 9.00
CA ILE A 31 12.33 7.98 8.15
C ILE A 31 12.12 7.45 6.72
N GLY A 32 13.01 6.60 6.19
CA GLY A 32 12.88 6.01 4.85
C GLY A 32 12.02 4.75 4.79
N PHE A 33 11.94 3.99 5.88
CA PHE A 33 11.22 2.70 5.91
C PHE A 33 9.71 2.83 5.71
N ASP A 34 9.09 3.92 6.16
CA ASP A 34 7.66 4.13 6.01
C ASP A 34 7.26 4.26 4.53
N SER A 35 8.01 5.01 3.75
CA SER A 35 7.76 5.19 2.32
C SER A 35 7.97 3.89 1.53
N GLU A 36 9.05 3.16 1.79
CA GLU A 36 9.31 1.87 1.16
C GLU A 36 8.23 0.83 1.52
N ALA A 37 7.78 0.80 2.77
CA ALA A 37 6.71 -0.09 3.21
C ALA A 37 5.38 0.24 2.54
N LYS A 38 5.03 1.52 2.40
CA LYS A 38 3.85 2.00 1.68
C LYS A 38 3.90 1.60 0.21
N LEU A 39 5.04 1.82 -0.44
CA LEU A 39 5.27 1.42 -1.81
C LEU A 39 5.09 -0.09 -2.02
N ALA A 40 5.74 -0.91 -1.20
CA ALA A 40 5.65 -2.36 -1.26
C ALA A 40 4.21 -2.85 -1.03
N SER A 41 3.50 -2.24 -0.07
CA SER A 41 2.10 -2.54 0.22
C SER A 41 1.19 -2.18 -0.95
N THR A 42 1.38 -1.01 -1.56
CA THR A 42 0.62 -0.57 -2.74
C THR A 42 0.86 -1.50 -3.93
N LYS A 43 2.12 -1.88 -4.23
CA LYS A 43 2.43 -2.85 -5.29
C LYS A 43 1.79 -4.22 -5.02
N THR A 44 1.80 -4.68 -3.78
CA THR A 44 1.16 -5.94 -3.40
C THR A 44 -0.35 -5.89 -3.61
N ASN A 45 -0.99 -4.81 -3.19
CA ASN A 45 -2.42 -4.59 -3.36
C ASN A 45 -2.82 -4.48 -4.83
N LEU A 46 -2.02 -3.80 -5.66
CA LEU A 46 -2.20 -3.74 -7.10
C LEU A 46 -2.17 -5.13 -7.75
N ASN A 47 -1.18 -5.95 -7.40
CA ASN A 47 -1.08 -7.32 -7.89
C ASN A 47 -2.24 -8.20 -7.43
N SER A 48 -2.73 -8.00 -6.21
CA SER A 48 -3.93 -8.66 -5.71
C SER A 48 -5.16 -8.31 -6.55
N LEU A 49 -5.40 -7.02 -6.84
CA LEU A 49 -6.50 -6.57 -7.70
C LEU A 49 -6.42 -7.18 -9.10
N ARG A 50 -5.24 -7.16 -9.72
CA ARG A 50 -5.03 -7.77 -11.04
C ARG A 50 -5.32 -9.27 -11.05
N THR A 51 -4.94 -9.96 -9.98
CA THR A 51 -5.25 -11.38 -9.80
C THR A 51 -6.75 -11.61 -9.69
N ARG A 52 -7.48 -10.76 -8.98
CA ARG A 52 -8.94 -10.84 -8.85
C ARG A 52 -9.66 -10.57 -10.17
N VAL A 53 -9.21 -9.57 -10.94
CA VAL A 53 -9.72 -9.33 -12.31
C VAL A 53 -9.49 -10.55 -13.20
N SER A 54 -8.31 -11.19 -13.12
CA SER A 54 -8.00 -12.39 -13.87
C SER A 54 -8.85 -13.60 -13.45
N LEU A 55 -9.09 -13.77 -12.15
CA LEU A 55 -9.96 -14.80 -11.60
C LEU A 55 -11.42 -14.59 -12.08
N PHE A 56 -11.90 -13.35 -12.04
CA PHE A 56 -13.23 -12.99 -12.56
C PHE A 56 -13.36 -13.42 -14.03
N ARG A 57 -12.39 -13.04 -14.86
CA ARG A 57 -12.38 -13.46 -16.27
C ARG A 57 -12.40 -14.98 -16.44
N ALA A 58 -11.61 -15.68 -15.62
CA ALA A 58 -11.52 -17.16 -15.71
C ALA A 58 -12.84 -17.85 -15.34
N LYS A 59 -13.62 -17.29 -14.42
CA LYS A 59 -14.88 -17.82 -13.93
C LYS A 59 -16.07 -17.37 -14.77
N GLU A 60 -16.14 -16.08 -15.13
CA GLU A 60 -17.27 -15.45 -15.81
C GLU A 60 -17.13 -15.44 -17.35
N GLY A 61 -15.95 -15.77 -17.88
CA GLY A 61 -15.66 -15.74 -19.32
C GLY A 61 -15.54 -14.33 -19.92
N ARG A 62 -15.62 -13.27 -19.10
CA ARG A 62 -15.52 -11.87 -19.49
C ARG A 62 -14.73 -11.07 -18.45
N TYR A 63 -14.28 -9.91 -18.80
CA TYR A 63 -13.73 -8.97 -17.83
C TYR A 63 -14.84 -8.26 -17.05
N PRO A 64 -14.57 -7.80 -15.79
CA PRO A 64 -15.52 -6.97 -15.06
C PRO A 64 -15.71 -5.62 -15.77
N LYS A 65 -16.89 -5.03 -15.62
CA LYS A 65 -17.22 -3.71 -16.19
C LYS A 65 -16.50 -2.59 -15.44
N ASP A 66 -16.36 -2.79 -14.14
CA ASP A 66 -15.64 -1.91 -13.20
C ASP A 66 -15.13 -2.72 -12.01
N LEU A 67 -14.41 -2.09 -11.07
CA LEU A 67 -13.92 -2.76 -9.88
C LEU A 67 -15.02 -3.03 -8.84
N ALA A 68 -16.16 -2.31 -8.88
CA ALA A 68 -17.27 -2.58 -7.98
C ALA A 68 -17.86 -3.96 -8.23
N GLU A 69 -17.88 -4.41 -9.48
CA GLU A 69 -18.39 -5.74 -9.84
C GLU A 69 -17.64 -6.89 -9.14
N LEU A 70 -16.36 -6.69 -8.75
CA LEU A 70 -15.61 -7.67 -7.96
C LEU A 70 -16.12 -7.80 -6.52
N LEU A 71 -16.72 -6.75 -5.97
CA LEU A 71 -17.30 -6.74 -4.63
C LEU A 71 -18.71 -7.31 -4.60
N GLU A 72 -19.46 -7.10 -5.68
CA GLU A 72 -20.89 -7.41 -5.78
C GLU A 72 -21.15 -8.82 -6.31
N THR A 73 -20.27 -9.32 -7.19
CA THR A 73 -20.44 -10.62 -7.82
C THR A 73 -19.78 -11.72 -7.00
N THR A 74 -20.46 -12.85 -6.86
CA THR A 74 -19.94 -14.03 -6.19
C THR A 74 -19.69 -15.18 -7.16
N TYR A 75 -18.73 -16.03 -6.84
CA TYR A 75 -18.49 -17.30 -7.54
C TYR A 75 -18.55 -18.47 -6.56
N ASN A 76 -18.96 -19.63 -7.05
CA ASN A 76 -18.99 -20.83 -6.23
C ASN A 76 -17.58 -21.46 -6.14
N ASP A 77 -17.12 -21.61 -4.90
CA ASP A 77 -15.87 -22.29 -4.57
C ASP A 77 -16.17 -23.48 -3.65
N GLN A 78 -16.17 -24.69 -4.22
CA GLN A 78 -16.43 -25.95 -3.49
C GLN A 78 -17.75 -25.95 -2.71
N GLY A 79 -18.80 -25.34 -3.27
CA GLY A 79 -20.12 -25.28 -2.65
C GLY A 79 -20.36 -24.07 -1.74
N VAL A 80 -19.39 -23.15 -1.66
CA VAL A 80 -19.51 -21.89 -0.92
C VAL A 80 -19.44 -20.72 -1.90
N ASP A 81 -20.42 -19.84 -1.85
CA ASP A 81 -20.41 -18.62 -2.64
C ASP A 81 -19.53 -17.56 -1.97
N LYS A 82 -18.54 -17.08 -2.71
CA LYS A 82 -17.55 -16.10 -2.25
C LYS A 82 -17.51 -14.91 -3.20
N PRO A 83 -17.41 -13.67 -2.73
CA PRO A 83 -17.14 -12.53 -3.59
C PRO A 83 -15.74 -12.65 -4.19
N TYR A 84 -15.51 -12.05 -5.34
CA TYR A 84 -14.17 -11.99 -5.93
C TYR A 84 -13.22 -11.13 -5.09
N LEU A 85 -13.78 -10.14 -4.37
CA LEU A 85 -13.06 -9.24 -3.48
C LEU A 85 -13.96 -8.91 -2.28
N ASP A 86 -13.47 -9.11 -1.05
CA ASP A 86 -14.24 -8.82 0.16
C ASP A 86 -14.33 -7.31 0.42
N GLN A 87 -13.24 -6.60 0.14
CA GLN A 87 -13.15 -5.14 0.27
C GLN A 87 -12.11 -4.59 -0.69
N MET A 88 -12.27 -3.34 -1.12
CA MET A 88 -11.29 -2.67 -1.94
C MET A 88 -10.00 -2.48 -1.14
N PRO A 89 -8.84 -2.95 -1.64
CA PRO A 89 -7.56 -2.74 -0.95
C PRO A 89 -7.19 -1.26 -0.95
N VAL A 90 -6.38 -0.90 0.04
CA VAL A 90 -5.93 0.48 0.25
C VAL A 90 -4.71 0.77 -0.61
N GLU A 91 -4.69 1.94 -1.22
CA GLU A 91 -3.52 2.58 -1.78
C GLU A 91 -2.88 3.45 -0.69
N PHE A 92 -1.56 3.35 -0.47
CA PHE A 92 -0.87 3.99 0.65
C PHE A 92 0.06 5.14 0.24
N MET A 93 0.21 5.42 -1.05
CA MET A 93 1.19 6.38 -1.55
C MET A 93 0.66 7.80 -1.59
N SER A 94 -0.65 7.96 -1.86
CA SER A 94 -1.28 9.28 -1.88
C SER A 94 -1.30 9.91 -0.48
N ASP A 95 -1.26 11.24 -0.41
CA ASP A 95 -1.39 11.99 0.86
C ASP A 95 -2.76 11.78 1.53
N LYS A 96 -3.72 11.24 0.80
CA LYS A 96 -4.99 10.74 1.31
C LYS A 96 -4.80 9.31 1.84
N ALA A 97 -3.97 9.15 2.86
CA ALA A 97 -3.60 7.87 3.46
C ALA A 97 -4.81 6.96 3.67
N GLY A 98 -4.72 5.72 3.19
CA GLY A 98 -5.80 4.77 3.27
C GLY A 98 -6.85 4.91 2.17
N ASN A 99 -6.50 5.47 1.02
CA ASN A 99 -7.42 5.63 -0.09
C ASN A 99 -7.75 4.28 -0.74
N SER A 100 -9.02 3.89 -0.64
CA SER A 100 -9.60 2.71 -1.32
C SER A 100 -10.57 3.12 -2.42
N THR A 101 -10.55 4.38 -2.85
CA THR A 101 -11.37 4.85 -3.97
C THR A 101 -10.92 4.21 -5.27
N PHE A 102 -11.84 4.10 -6.21
CA PHE A 102 -11.53 3.59 -7.55
C PHE A 102 -12.39 4.30 -8.59
N ASP A 103 -11.80 4.48 -9.76
CA ASP A 103 -12.45 4.98 -10.95
C ASP A 103 -12.33 3.98 -12.09
N SER A 104 -13.23 4.08 -13.06
CA SER A 104 -13.23 3.26 -14.27
C SER A 104 -13.16 4.17 -15.49
N LEU A 105 -12.10 4.02 -16.26
CA LEU A 105 -11.81 4.85 -17.43
C LEU A 105 -11.65 3.99 -18.68
N HIS A 106 -11.91 4.57 -19.84
CA HIS A 106 -11.63 3.92 -21.14
C HIS A 106 -10.17 4.09 -21.58
N ALA A 107 -9.51 5.17 -21.15
CA ALA A 107 -8.12 5.46 -21.51
C ALA A 107 -7.33 6.07 -20.36
N ILE A 108 -5.98 5.95 -20.41
CA ILE A 108 -5.07 6.47 -19.41
C ILE A 108 -4.93 8.02 -19.46
N ASP A 109 -5.32 8.64 -20.56
CA ASP A 109 -5.02 10.06 -20.87
C ASP A 109 -5.76 11.07 -19.96
N SER A 110 -6.59 10.60 -19.04
CA SER A 110 -7.43 11.45 -18.17
C SER A 110 -7.47 10.97 -16.72
N LEU A 111 -6.32 10.51 -16.17
CA LEU A 111 -6.25 10.11 -14.77
C LEU A 111 -6.63 11.28 -13.84
N PRO A 112 -7.50 11.06 -12.86
CA PRO A 112 -7.93 12.10 -11.92
C PRO A 112 -6.78 12.68 -11.08
N GLY A 113 -5.77 11.87 -10.73
CA GLY A 113 -4.67 12.26 -9.84
C GLY A 113 -5.08 12.39 -8.37
N ASP A 114 -6.21 11.82 -8.02
CA ASP A 114 -6.77 11.86 -6.67
C ASP A 114 -6.27 10.73 -5.75
N GLY A 115 -5.42 9.86 -6.26
CA GLY A 115 -4.96 8.63 -5.62
C GLY A 115 -6.00 7.51 -5.68
N GLY A 116 -5.62 6.31 -5.21
CA GLY A 116 -6.46 5.12 -5.28
C GLY A 116 -6.21 4.31 -6.54
N TRP A 117 -7.24 3.65 -7.06
CA TRP A 117 -7.14 2.69 -8.16
C TRP A 117 -7.90 3.17 -9.40
N VAL A 118 -7.33 2.95 -10.56
CA VAL A 118 -8.03 3.17 -11.83
C VAL A 118 -8.09 1.87 -12.61
N TYR A 119 -9.26 1.52 -13.07
CA TYR A 119 -9.50 0.40 -13.95
C TYR A 119 -9.67 0.88 -15.39
N ILE A 120 -8.74 0.51 -16.25
CA ILE A 120 -8.81 0.83 -17.68
C ILE A 120 -9.61 -0.26 -18.38
N ILE A 121 -10.84 0.05 -18.71
CA ILE A 121 -11.84 -0.90 -19.23
C ILE A 121 -11.35 -1.56 -20.52
N ASP A 122 -10.90 -0.77 -21.49
CA ASP A 122 -10.48 -1.26 -22.81
C ASP A 122 -9.27 -2.20 -22.77
N LYS A 123 -8.42 -2.06 -21.74
CA LYS A 123 -7.22 -2.87 -21.54
C LYS A 123 -7.40 -3.93 -20.45
N ALA A 124 -8.52 -3.87 -19.71
CA ALA A 124 -8.77 -4.67 -18.51
C ALA A 124 -7.60 -4.63 -17.52
N LYS A 125 -6.98 -3.44 -17.37
CA LYS A 125 -5.79 -3.22 -16.55
C LYS A 125 -6.13 -2.35 -15.36
N VAL A 126 -5.71 -2.78 -14.16
CA VAL A 126 -5.74 -1.95 -12.94
C VAL A 126 -4.40 -1.24 -12.82
N ILE A 127 -4.44 0.04 -12.51
CA ILE A 127 -3.27 0.89 -12.25
C ILE A 127 -3.49 1.72 -10.99
N VAL A 128 -2.41 2.31 -10.48
CA VAL A 128 -2.48 3.32 -9.41
C VAL A 128 -2.80 4.67 -10.05
N ASP A 129 -3.68 5.46 -9.42
CA ASP A 129 -3.97 6.83 -9.85
C ASP A 129 -2.86 7.80 -9.42
N TRP A 130 -1.71 7.67 -10.04
CA TRP A 130 -0.52 8.47 -9.77
C TRP A 130 0.32 8.62 -11.03
N THR A 131 0.42 9.82 -11.56
CA THR A 131 1.05 10.12 -12.85
C THR A 131 2.44 10.75 -12.73
N GLU A 132 2.84 11.16 -11.54
CA GLU A 132 4.14 11.77 -11.32
C GLU A 132 5.21 10.71 -11.04
N ALA A 133 6.45 11.00 -11.46
CA ALA A 133 7.59 10.17 -11.11
C ALA A 133 7.87 10.23 -9.60
N LEU A 134 8.23 9.12 -9.02
CA LEU A 134 8.54 9.04 -7.60
C LEU A 134 9.84 9.77 -7.26
N ASP A 135 9.85 10.50 -6.17
CA ASP A 135 10.99 11.26 -5.67
C ASP A 135 11.90 10.43 -4.72
N ASP A 136 12.93 11.05 -4.20
CA ASP A 136 13.93 10.40 -3.33
C ASP A 136 13.34 9.77 -2.05
N LYS A 137 12.17 10.22 -1.59
CA LYS A 137 11.52 9.64 -0.40
C LYS A 137 11.06 8.19 -0.61
N TRP A 138 10.91 7.75 -1.86
CA TRP A 138 10.46 6.41 -2.25
C TRP A 138 11.63 5.42 -2.49
N GLY A 139 12.85 5.80 -2.11
CA GLY A 139 14.01 4.92 -2.12
C GLY A 139 14.35 4.37 -3.50
N GLY A 140 14.47 3.05 -3.61
CA GLY A 140 14.86 2.37 -4.84
C GLY A 140 13.88 2.45 -6.00
N ALA A 141 12.68 3.00 -5.78
CA ALA A 141 11.67 3.21 -6.82
C ALA A 141 11.66 4.64 -7.39
N LYS A 142 12.66 5.45 -7.02
CA LYS A 142 12.85 6.77 -7.60
C LYS A 142 12.76 6.72 -9.13
N ASP A 143 12.11 7.74 -9.70
CA ASP A 143 11.86 7.89 -11.13
C ASP A 143 10.88 6.87 -11.76
N GLU A 144 10.34 5.91 -11.00
CA GLU A 144 9.21 5.08 -11.45
C GLU A 144 7.91 5.90 -11.50
N ILE A 145 7.07 5.62 -12.47
CA ILE A 145 5.72 6.19 -12.57
C ILE A 145 4.72 5.10 -12.18
N PRO A 146 4.01 5.22 -11.03
CA PRO A 146 3.10 4.18 -10.54
C PRO A 146 1.97 3.79 -11.49
N ALA A 147 1.49 4.70 -12.31
CA ALA A 147 0.49 4.41 -13.34
C ALA A 147 1.00 3.46 -14.44
N GLU A 148 2.32 3.28 -14.56
CA GLU A 148 2.94 2.40 -15.54
C GLU A 148 3.20 0.98 -15.03
N TRP A 149 3.07 0.75 -13.72
CA TRP A 149 3.29 -0.57 -13.09
C TRP A 149 2.38 -1.70 -13.62
#